data_4135e1475f5c557324cf573ac549be86
#
_entry.id   4135e1475f5c557324cf573ac549be86
#
_cell.length_a   1.000
_cell.length_b   1.000
_cell.length_c   1.000
_cell.angle_alpha   90.00
_cell.angle_beta   90.00
_cell.angle_gamma   90.00
#
_symmetry.space_group_name_H-M   'P 1'
#
loop_
_entity.id
_entity.type
_entity.pdbx_description
1 polymer ?
#
loop_
_entity_poly.entity_id
_entity_poly.type
_entity_poly.pdbx_seq_one_letter_code
_entity_poly.pdbx_strand_id
1 'polypeptide(L)'
;MTDRYAVIGNPIEQSKSPLIHTAFAQSTHQDMAYGKVLGPLGGFAQAVDAFRAEGGKGMNVTAPFKLDAFAYATDLAPSAQMAGAVNAMKFEGKRVYAENFDGVGLVRDVVHNLACPLRGQRILVLGAGGATRGALLPLLAEQPAELVIANRTVAKAEELVALAQTHQRAAVPVRACGLSDLAGKAFDVVFNATSASLMAEALPLPASVFAPGALAYDLTYGKGLTAFLQLAQQTGVTRLHDGVGMLAEQAAEAFAWWRGVRHRRSEERRVGKEC
;
A
#
# COMPACT_ATOMS: atom_id res chain seq x y z
N MET A 1 -5.77 28.05 -14.67
CA MET A 1 -5.05 27.04 -15.51
C MET A 1 -5.15 25.72 -14.77
N THR A 2 -5.67 24.69 -15.41
CA THR A 2 -5.93 23.37 -14.80
C THR A 2 -4.62 22.71 -14.38
N ASP A 3 -4.47 22.35 -13.10
CA ASP A 3 -3.30 21.68 -12.58
C ASP A 3 -3.22 20.23 -13.08
N ARG A 4 -2.04 19.82 -13.56
CA ARG A 4 -1.84 18.50 -14.17
C ARG A 4 -1.13 17.55 -13.22
N TYR A 5 -1.73 16.37 -13.05
CA TYR A 5 -1.18 15.24 -12.30
C TYR A 5 -1.24 13.97 -13.14
N ALA A 6 -0.48 12.96 -12.79
CA ALA A 6 -0.50 11.67 -13.47
C ALA A 6 -0.07 10.52 -12.57
N VAL A 7 -0.29 9.30 -13.04
CA VAL A 7 0.41 8.11 -12.53
C VAL A 7 1.43 7.64 -13.57
N ILE A 8 2.65 7.32 -13.12
CA ILE A 8 3.70 6.71 -13.96
C ILE A 8 3.92 5.25 -13.57
N GLY A 9 4.01 4.38 -14.57
CA GLY A 9 4.24 2.94 -14.41
C GLY A 9 4.55 2.24 -15.73
N ASN A 10 4.86 0.94 -15.69
CA ASN A 10 5.04 0.13 -16.89
C ASN A 10 4.78 -1.36 -16.57
N PRO A 11 3.66 -1.97 -17.07
CA PRO A 11 2.58 -1.32 -17.85
C PRO A 11 1.74 -0.36 -17.00
N ILE A 12 0.92 0.50 -17.62
CA ILE A 12 0.14 1.53 -16.93
C ILE A 12 -1.35 1.56 -17.30
N GLU A 13 -1.75 0.88 -18.37
CA GLU A 13 -3.12 0.93 -18.91
C GLU A 13 -4.17 0.49 -17.89
N GLN A 14 -3.86 -0.52 -17.07
CA GLN A 14 -4.76 -1.09 -16.05
C GLN A 14 -4.95 -0.18 -14.82
N SER A 15 -4.14 0.89 -14.68
CA SER A 15 -4.21 1.75 -13.49
C SER A 15 -5.57 2.42 -13.35
N LYS A 16 -6.15 2.31 -12.17
CA LYS A 16 -7.40 2.94 -11.75
C LYS A 16 -7.23 4.34 -11.17
N SER A 17 -5.98 4.79 -10.96
CA SER A 17 -5.69 6.11 -10.38
C SER A 17 -6.37 7.28 -11.09
N PRO A 18 -6.47 7.34 -12.44
CA PRO A 18 -7.18 8.43 -13.10
C PRO A 18 -8.67 8.48 -12.74
N LEU A 19 -9.35 7.33 -12.66
CA LEU A 19 -10.74 7.26 -12.24
C LEU A 19 -10.91 7.82 -10.82
N ILE A 20 -10.07 7.37 -9.90
CA ILE A 20 -10.10 7.73 -8.49
C ILE A 20 -9.86 9.23 -8.31
N HIS A 21 -8.76 9.76 -8.86
CA HIS A 21 -8.41 11.18 -8.70
C HIS A 21 -9.39 12.13 -9.41
N THR A 22 -9.96 11.72 -10.55
CA THR A 22 -11.01 12.49 -11.22
C THR A 22 -12.27 12.57 -10.35
N ALA A 23 -12.69 11.47 -9.74
CA ALA A 23 -13.83 11.47 -8.82
C ALA A 23 -13.57 12.38 -7.60
N PHE A 24 -12.36 12.34 -7.02
CA PHE A 24 -11.99 13.22 -5.91
C PHE A 24 -11.99 14.70 -6.33
N ALA A 25 -11.45 15.03 -7.50
CA ALA A 25 -11.44 16.39 -8.02
C ALA A 25 -12.87 16.93 -8.21
N GLN A 26 -13.76 16.12 -8.79
CA GLN A 26 -15.16 16.50 -8.98
C GLN A 26 -15.89 16.72 -7.65
N SER A 27 -15.75 15.80 -6.70
CA SER A 27 -16.44 15.88 -5.40
C SER A 27 -15.95 17.02 -4.51
N THR A 28 -14.73 17.50 -4.75
CA THR A 28 -14.11 18.60 -3.99
C THR A 28 -14.01 19.91 -4.78
N HIS A 29 -14.58 19.96 -5.99
CA HIS A 29 -14.53 21.13 -6.89
C HIS A 29 -13.11 21.62 -7.16
N GLN A 30 -12.16 20.70 -7.34
CA GLN A 30 -10.77 21.02 -7.65
C GLN A 30 -10.54 21.05 -9.18
N ASP A 31 -9.94 22.15 -9.67
CA ASP A 31 -9.55 22.28 -11.09
C ASP A 31 -8.23 21.51 -11.30
N MET A 32 -8.33 20.21 -11.59
CA MET A 32 -7.19 19.36 -11.93
C MET A 32 -7.50 18.34 -13.00
N ALA A 33 -6.50 18.00 -13.79
CA ALA A 33 -6.53 16.90 -14.75
C ALA A 33 -5.56 15.80 -14.27
N TYR A 34 -5.97 14.54 -14.40
CA TYR A 34 -5.16 13.41 -13.99
C TYR A 34 -5.03 12.39 -15.13
N GLY A 35 -3.78 12.12 -15.52
CA GLY A 35 -3.46 11.25 -16.65
C GLY A 35 -2.64 10.02 -16.28
N LYS A 36 -2.19 9.31 -17.32
CA LYS A 36 -1.24 8.19 -17.25
C LYS A 36 0.02 8.53 -18.02
N VAL A 37 1.17 8.10 -17.53
CA VAL A 37 2.44 8.17 -18.22
C VAL A 37 3.04 6.78 -18.27
N LEU A 38 3.21 6.24 -19.48
CA LEU A 38 3.96 5.01 -19.69
C LEU A 38 5.46 5.36 -19.59
N GLY A 39 6.08 5.00 -18.46
CA GLY A 39 7.50 5.23 -18.24
C GLY A 39 8.35 4.21 -19.02
N PRO A 40 9.37 4.63 -19.79
CA PRO A 40 10.30 3.67 -20.37
C PRO A 40 11.19 3.05 -19.29
N LEU A 41 11.46 1.75 -19.39
CA LEU A 41 12.41 1.07 -18.50
C LEU A 41 13.80 1.72 -18.66
N GLY A 42 14.41 2.13 -17.53
CA GLY A 42 15.66 2.88 -17.53
C GLY A 42 15.55 4.37 -17.90
N GLY A 43 14.34 4.86 -18.22
CA GLY A 43 14.07 6.26 -18.60
C GLY A 43 13.15 7.01 -17.65
N PHE A 44 13.04 6.59 -16.40
CA PHE A 44 12.12 7.19 -15.42
C PHE A 44 12.36 8.70 -15.23
N ALA A 45 13.61 9.10 -14.99
CA ALA A 45 13.97 10.50 -14.74
C ALA A 45 13.58 11.40 -15.94
N GLN A 46 13.88 10.97 -17.16
CA GLN A 46 13.57 11.73 -18.38
C GLN A 46 12.04 11.88 -18.57
N ALA A 47 11.26 10.83 -18.27
CA ALA A 47 9.81 10.88 -18.35
C ALA A 47 9.22 11.85 -17.32
N VAL A 48 9.76 11.86 -16.10
CA VAL A 48 9.34 12.80 -15.05
C VAL A 48 9.73 14.23 -15.41
N ASP A 49 10.95 14.47 -15.91
CA ASP A 49 11.42 15.79 -16.33
C ASP A 49 10.57 16.36 -17.49
N ALA A 50 10.21 15.53 -18.48
CA ALA A 50 9.30 15.92 -19.55
C ALA A 50 7.93 16.35 -19.01
N PHE A 51 7.34 15.56 -18.12
CA PHE A 51 6.06 15.89 -17.50
C PHE A 51 6.10 17.18 -16.67
N ARG A 52 7.21 17.43 -15.94
CA ARG A 52 7.43 18.68 -15.19
C ARG A 52 7.57 19.87 -16.11
N ALA A 53 8.32 19.73 -17.22
CA ALA A 53 8.50 20.79 -18.23
C ALA A 53 7.17 21.22 -18.88
N GLU A 54 6.22 20.28 -19.00
CA GLU A 54 4.85 20.55 -19.46
C GLU A 54 3.92 21.13 -18.38
N GLY A 55 4.44 21.51 -17.21
CA GLY A 55 3.69 22.13 -16.12
C GLY A 55 3.04 21.12 -15.15
N GLY A 56 3.46 19.86 -15.14
CA GLY A 56 3.03 18.85 -14.18
C GLY A 56 3.31 19.28 -12.73
N LYS A 57 2.34 19.02 -11.83
CA LYS A 57 2.40 19.42 -10.41
C LYS A 57 2.74 18.28 -9.48
N GLY A 58 2.45 17.03 -9.87
CA GLY A 58 2.76 15.84 -9.08
C GLY A 58 2.42 14.55 -9.80
N MET A 59 2.95 13.44 -9.30
CA MET A 59 2.72 12.11 -9.86
C MET A 59 2.56 11.07 -8.77
N ASN A 60 1.62 10.12 -8.96
CA ASN A 60 1.77 8.83 -8.31
C ASN A 60 2.77 7.97 -9.07
N VAL A 61 3.43 7.08 -8.35
CA VAL A 61 4.41 6.16 -8.91
C VAL A 61 4.01 4.73 -8.57
N THR A 62 3.92 3.88 -9.60
CA THR A 62 3.66 2.45 -9.42
C THR A 62 4.81 1.61 -10.00
N ALA A 63 4.64 0.30 -10.00
CA ALA A 63 5.64 -0.62 -10.50
C ALA A 63 6.06 -0.30 -11.96
N PRO A 64 7.35 -0.43 -12.29
CA PRO A 64 8.44 -0.86 -11.42
C PRO A 64 9.20 0.30 -10.73
N PHE A 65 8.75 1.55 -10.87
CA PHE A 65 9.52 2.79 -10.69
C PHE A 65 9.58 3.34 -9.26
N LYS A 66 9.03 2.66 -8.24
CA LYS A 66 9.02 3.20 -6.86
C LYS A 66 10.43 3.44 -6.28
N LEU A 67 11.42 2.64 -6.71
CA LEU A 67 12.82 2.81 -6.31
C LEU A 67 13.51 3.92 -7.12
N ASP A 68 13.20 4.03 -8.41
CA ASP A 68 13.71 5.12 -9.26
C ASP A 68 13.21 6.47 -8.73
N ALA A 69 11.94 6.55 -8.32
CA ALA A 69 11.37 7.75 -7.72
C ALA A 69 12.02 8.09 -6.37
N PHE A 70 12.40 7.08 -5.58
CA PHE A 70 13.14 7.28 -4.35
C PHE A 70 14.52 7.90 -4.62
N ALA A 71 15.23 7.41 -5.64
CA ALA A 71 16.53 7.95 -6.04
C ALA A 71 16.44 9.33 -6.71
N TYR A 72 15.31 9.63 -7.39
CA TYR A 72 15.10 10.89 -8.10
C TYR A 72 14.67 12.04 -7.19
N ALA A 73 14.03 11.76 -6.06
CA ALA A 73 13.50 12.77 -5.16
C ALA A 73 14.60 13.62 -4.51
N THR A 74 14.34 14.92 -4.36
CA THR A 74 15.25 15.82 -3.62
C THR A 74 14.92 15.86 -2.13
N ASP A 75 13.65 15.59 -1.76
CA ASP A 75 13.15 15.71 -0.41
C ASP A 75 12.25 14.48 -0.09
N LEU A 76 12.83 13.56 0.65
CA LEU A 76 12.13 12.33 1.07
C LEU A 76 11.48 12.52 2.43
N ALA A 77 10.17 12.29 2.50
CA ALA A 77 9.47 12.22 3.78
C ALA A 77 9.87 10.98 4.59
N PRO A 78 9.68 10.99 5.92
CA PRO A 78 9.98 9.82 6.76
C PRO A 78 9.29 8.53 6.31
N SER A 79 8.06 8.60 5.79
CA SER A 79 7.32 7.48 5.20
C SER A 79 8.06 6.84 4.03
N ALA A 80 8.56 7.67 3.08
CA ALA A 80 9.32 7.22 1.93
C ALA A 80 10.68 6.66 2.32
N GLN A 81 11.39 7.32 3.25
CA GLN A 81 12.67 6.83 3.78
C GLN A 81 12.51 5.46 4.43
N MET A 82 11.47 5.30 5.24
CA MET A 82 11.17 4.04 5.92
C MET A 82 10.84 2.93 4.90
N ALA A 83 9.97 3.21 3.95
CA ALA A 83 9.61 2.26 2.90
C ALA A 83 10.79 1.92 1.98
N GLY A 84 11.78 2.81 1.86
CA GLY A 84 12.83 2.74 0.84
C GLY A 84 12.24 2.83 -0.59
N ALA A 85 11.07 3.45 -0.72
CA ALA A 85 10.31 3.53 -1.95
C ALA A 85 9.33 4.71 -1.92
N VAL A 86 9.01 5.26 -3.08
CA VAL A 86 8.10 6.40 -3.26
C VAL A 86 6.90 5.98 -4.09
N ASN A 87 5.68 6.34 -3.66
CA ASN A 87 4.46 6.16 -4.45
C ASN A 87 3.74 7.47 -4.82
N ALA A 88 4.22 8.62 -4.29
CA ALA A 88 3.69 9.94 -4.62
C ALA A 88 4.80 10.99 -4.64
N MET A 89 4.79 11.85 -5.65
CA MET A 89 5.70 12.98 -5.80
C MET A 89 4.92 14.29 -5.97
N LYS A 90 5.48 15.39 -5.46
CA LYS A 90 4.99 16.76 -5.63
C LYS A 90 6.13 17.63 -6.14
N PHE A 91 5.85 18.46 -7.15
CA PHE A 91 6.86 19.28 -7.82
C PHE A 91 6.67 20.77 -7.46
N GLU A 92 7.71 21.39 -6.91
CA GLU A 92 7.73 22.82 -6.57
C GLU A 92 9.06 23.43 -7.03
N GLY A 93 9.05 24.10 -8.19
CA GLY A 93 10.25 24.61 -8.82
C GLY A 93 11.25 23.49 -9.12
N LYS A 94 12.44 23.55 -8.52
CA LYS A 94 13.47 22.51 -8.67
C LYS A 94 13.31 21.35 -7.66
N ARG A 95 12.50 21.52 -6.62
CA ARG A 95 12.32 20.52 -5.56
C ARG A 95 11.32 19.44 -5.96
N VAL A 96 11.62 18.22 -5.58
CA VAL A 96 10.79 17.03 -5.74
C VAL A 96 10.57 16.43 -4.36
N TYR A 97 9.43 16.76 -3.77
CA TYR A 97 9.00 16.16 -2.51
C TYR A 97 8.41 14.77 -2.81
N ALA A 98 8.72 13.81 -1.97
CA ALA A 98 8.30 12.43 -2.18
C ALA A 98 7.82 11.75 -0.90
N GLU A 99 6.72 11.01 -1.04
CA GLU A 99 6.01 10.32 0.03
C GLU A 99 5.76 8.85 -0.34
N ASN A 100 5.45 8.05 0.69
CA ASN A 100 4.88 6.72 0.52
C ASN A 100 3.60 6.61 1.37
N PHE A 101 2.45 6.58 0.70
CA PHE A 101 1.14 6.48 1.33
C PHE A 101 0.57 5.06 1.36
N ASP A 102 1.28 4.04 0.85
CA ASP A 102 0.77 2.66 0.78
C ASP A 102 0.38 2.14 2.17
N GLY A 103 1.27 2.27 3.14
CA GLY A 103 1.02 1.75 4.49
C GLY A 103 -0.10 2.48 5.23
N VAL A 104 -0.16 3.80 5.09
CA VAL A 104 -1.27 4.60 5.67
C VAL A 104 -2.58 4.23 4.99
N GLY A 105 -2.58 4.04 3.67
CA GLY A 105 -3.76 3.60 2.92
C GLY A 105 -4.28 2.24 3.39
N LEU A 106 -3.38 1.27 3.60
CA LEU A 106 -3.74 -0.04 4.14
C LEU A 106 -4.42 0.06 5.52
N VAL A 107 -3.78 0.76 6.45
CA VAL A 107 -4.31 0.90 7.82
C VAL A 107 -5.66 1.61 7.82
N ARG A 108 -5.80 2.68 7.05
CA ARG A 108 -7.06 3.44 6.95
C ARG A 108 -8.20 2.59 6.40
N ASP A 109 -7.94 1.79 5.37
CA ASP A 109 -8.95 0.89 4.83
C ASP A 109 -9.40 -0.12 5.89
N VAL A 110 -8.46 -0.81 6.51
CA VAL A 110 -8.77 -1.84 7.51
C VAL A 110 -9.51 -1.26 8.72
N VAL A 111 -8.98 -0.20 9.31
CA VAL A 111 -9.54 0.38 10.54
C VAL A 111 -10.86 1.09 10.29
N HIS A 112 -10.96 1.84 9.19
CA HIS A 112 -12.10 2.73 9.00
C HIS A 112 -13.15 2.18 8.04
N ASN A 113 -12.76 1.59 6.91
CA ASN A 113 -13.73 1.11 5.93
C ASN A 113 -14.25 -0.28 6.31
N LEU A 114 -13.36 -1.16 6.79
CA LEU A 114 -13.71 -2.51 7.21
C LEU A 114 -14.11 -2.58 8.69
N ALA A 115 -14.05 -1.45 9.41
CA ALA A 115 -14.34 -1.37 10.84
C ALA A 115 -13.63 -2.47 11.66
N CYS A 116 -12.34 -2.70 11.34
CA CYS A 116 -11.50 -3.68 12.00
C CYS A 116 -10.38 -2.98 12.77
N PRO A 117 -10.58 -2.63 14.06
CA PRO A 117 -9.53 -2.03 14.85
C PRO A 117 -8.36 -2.99 14.99
N LEU A 118 -7.14 -2.49 14.78
CA LEU A 118 -5.91 -3.29 14.86
C LEU A 118 -5.32 -3.32 16.26
N ARG A 119 -5.75 -2.41 17.15
CA ARG A 119 -5.27 -2.35 18.54
C ARG A 119 -5.55 -3.66 19.28
N GLY A 120 -4.49 -4.22 19.88
CA GLY A 120 -4.59 -5.45 20.64
C GLY A 120 -4.78 -6.72 19.80
N GLN A 121 -4.80 -6.63 18.47
CA GLN A 121 -4.92 -7.78 17.58
C GLN A 121 -3.56 -8.45 17.34
N ARG A 122 -3.56 -9.76 17.14
CA ARG A 122 -2.40 -10.50 16.65
C ARG A 122 -2.37 -10.42 15.15
N ILE A 123 -1.36 -9.78 14.59
CA ILE A 123 -1.24 -9.51 13.16
C ILE A 123 -0.16 -10.38 12.54
N LEU A 124 -0.50 -11.04 11.43
CA LEU A 124 0.45 -11.71 10.56
C LEU A 124 0.58 -10.93 9.24
N VAL A 125 1.81 -10.68 8.83
CA VAL A 125 2.12 -10.18 7.48
C VAL A 125 2.94 -11.23 6.74
N LEU A 126 2.40 -11.71 5.64
CA LEU A 126 3.07 -12.64 4.74
C LEU A 126 3.87 -11.85 3.71
N GLY A 127 5.18 -12.09 3.65
CA GLY A 127 6.11 -11.38 2.79
C GLY A 127 6.89 -10.28 3.53
N ALA A 128 8.15 -10.10 3.14
CA ALA A 128 9.06 -9.09 3.68
C ALA A 128 9.61 -8.19 2.57
N GLY A 129 8.72 -7.78 1.65
CA GLY A 129 9.03 -6.87 0.55
C GLY A 129 8.76 -5.40 0.89
N GLY A 130 8.83 -4.56 -0.16
CA GLY A 130 8.62 -3.11 -0.03
C GLY A 130 7.25 -2.73 0.51
N ALA A 131 6.19 -3.49 0.18
CA ALA A 131 4.84 -3.24 0.71
C ALA A 131 4.79 -3.43 2.23
N THR A 132 5.34 -4.53 2.75
CA THR A 132 5.45 -4.78 4.21
C THR A 132 6.29 -3.70 4.87
N ARG A 133 7.42 -3.33 4.27
CA ARG A 133 8.30 -2.29 4.80
C ARG A 133 7.56 -0.94 4.93
N GLY A 134 6.80 -0.55 3.91
CA GLY A 134 6.00 0.68 3.94
C GLY A 134 4.84 0.65 4.93
N ALA A 135 4.25 -0.54 5.17
CA ALA A 135 3.15 -0.72 6.11
C ALA A 135 3.60 -0.88 7.57
N LEU A 136 4.88 -1.16 7.82
CA LEU A 136 5.40 -1.56 9.13
C LEU A 136 5.07 -0.55 10.24
N LEU A 137 5.51 0.70 10.10
CA LEU A 137 5.25 1.72 11.12
C LEU A 137 3.78 2.13 11.22
N PRO A 138 3.02 2.31 10.12
CA PRO A 138 1.58 2.51 10.21
C PRO A 138 0.85 1.40 10.99
N LEU A 139 1.19 0.13 10.77
CA LEU A 139 0.60 -0.99 11.52
C LEU A 139 0.99 -0.94 13.00
N LEU A 140 2.26 -0.66 13.32
CA LEU A 140 2.74 -0.57 14.71
C LEU A 140 2.15 0.64 15.46
N ALA A 141 1.82 1.73 14.75
CA ALA A 141 1.15 2.89 15.33
C ALA A 141 -0.25 2.57 15.87
N GLU A 142 -0.91 1.55 15.33
CA GLU A 142 -2.20 1.05 15.81
C GLU A 142 -2.09 0.22 17.10
N GLN A 143 -0.89 -0.05 17.60
CA GLN A 143 -0.62 -0.80 18.82
C GLN A 143 -1.25 -2.20 18.85
N PRO A 144 -0.96 -3.06 17.88
CA PRO A 144 -1.37 -4.47 17.93
C PRO A 144 -0.75 -5.18 19.13
N ALA A 145 -1.34 -6.31 19.55
CA ALA A 145 -0.77 -7.15 20.60
C ALA A 145 0.58 -7.74 20.18
N GLU A 146 0.68 -8.14 18.92
CA GLU A 146 1.93 -8.56 18.27
C GLU A 146 1.84 -8.38 16.75
N LEU A 147 3.00 -8.22 16.11
CA LEU A 147 3.16 -8.25 14.67
C LEU A 147 4.17 -9.35 14.30
N VAL A 148 3.74 -10.33 13.52
CA VAL A 148 4.60 -11.40 12.99
C VAL A 148 4.79 -11.19 11.50
N ILE A 149 6.03 -11.19 11.04
CA ILE A 149 6.38 -11.13 9.61
C ILE A 149 6.89 -12.50 9.21
N ALA A 150 6.14 -13.19 8.37
CA ALA A 150 6.53 -14.49 7.85
C ALA A 150 7.01 -14.38 6.39
N ASN A 151 8.18 -14.93 6.11
CA ASN A 151 8.75 -14.86 4.76
C ASN A 151 9.52 -16.13 4.39
N ARG A 152 9.53 -16.48 3.10
CA ARG A 152 10.32 -17.61 2.58
C ARG A 152 11.82 -17.49 2.94
N THR A 153 12.38 -16.30 2.81
CA THR A 153 13.74 -15.95 3.26
C THR A 153 13.62 -15.22 4.59
N VAL A 154 13.82 -15.93 5.70
CA VAL A 154 13.62 -15.41 7.06
C VAL A 154 14.46 -14.17 7.34
N ALA A 155 15.71 -14.14 6.88
CA ALA A 155 16.61 -13.01 7.05
C ALA A 155 16.01 -11.66 6.59
N LYS A 156 15.22 -11.65 5.51
CA LYS A 156 14.51 -10.43 5.08
C LYS A 156 13.44 -9.97 6.06
N ALA A 157 12.78 -10.89 6.74
CA ALA A 157 11.82 -10.55 7.79
C ALA A 157 12.54 -10.05 9.06
N GLU A 158 13.69 -10.63 9.39
CA GLU A 158 14.54 -10.18 10.51
C GLU A 158 15.06 -8.75 10.31
N GLU A 159 15.41 -8.37 9.06
CA GLU A 159 15.76 -6.98 8.72
C GLU A 159 14.62 -6.00 9.06
N LEU A 160 13.36 -6.39 8.77
CA LEU A 160 12.20 -5.57 9.08
C LEU A 160 11.91 -5.52 10.59
N VAL A 161 12.17 -6.60 11.32
CA VAL A 161 12.10 -6.61 12.80
C VAL A 161 13.11 -5.64 13.40
N ALA A 162 14.37 -5.67 12.95
CA ALA A 162 15.40 -4.73 13.38
C ALA A 162 15.02 -3.27 13.08
N LEU A 163 14.46 -3.03 11.88
CA LEU A 163 13.95 -1.72 11.48
C LEU A 163 12.81 -1.25 12.40
N ALA A 164 11.86 -2.15 12.73
CA ALA A 164 10.78 -1.85 13.67
C ALA A 164 11.32 -1.45 15.05
N GLN A 165 12.24 -2.21 15.59
CA GLN A 165 12.86 -1.95 16.91
C GLN A 165 13.54 -0.58 16.98
N THR A 166 14.14 -0.13 15.87
CA THR A 166 14.82 1.17 15.80
C THR A 166 13.84 2.34 15.74
N HIS A 167 12.67 2.16 15.11
CA HIS A 167 11.80 3.28 14.76
C HIS A 167 10.43 3.27 15.42
N GLN A 168 9.99 2.16 16.03
CA GLN A 168 8.69 2.12 16.72
C GLN A 168 8.67 3.02 17.95
N ARG A 169 7.56 3.72 18.15
CA ARG A 169 7.35 4.58 19.32
C ARG A 169 6.73 3.85 20.51
N ALA A 170 6.02 2.76 20.25
CA ALA A 170 5.40 1.91 21.26
C ALA A 170 6.11 0.55 21.26
N ALA A 171 6.27 -0.08 22.42
CA ALA A 171 6.91 -1.39 22.53
C ALA A 171 5.96 -2.52 22.12
N VAL A 172 5.68 -2.61 20.82
CA VAL A 172 4.92 -3.72 20.24
C VAL A 172 5.87 -4.88 19.96
N PRO A 173 5.58 -6.11 20.39
CA PRO A 173 6.35 -7.29 20.00
C PRO A 173 6.32 -7.50 18.48
N VAL A 174 7.48 -7.45 17.82
CA VAL A 174 7.64 -7.75 16.40
C VAL A 174 8.54 -8.96 16.25
N ARG A 175 8.11 -9.95 15.47
CA ARG A 175 8.84 -11.20 15.28
C ARG A 175 8.94 -11.59 13.82
N ALA A 176 10.04 -12.24 13.44
CA ALA A 176 10.25 -12.85 12.14
C ALA A 176 10.11 -14.37 12.25
N CYS A 177 9.62 -15.02 11.20
CA CYS A 177 9.61 -16.48 11.08
C CYS A 177 9.55 -16.94 9.63
N GLY A 178 9.78 -18.25 9.43
CA GLY A 178 9.50 -18.93 8.17
C GLY A 178 8.00 -19.27 8.02
N LEU A 179 7.56 -19.59 6.80
CA LEU A 179 6.19 -20.03 6.58
C LEU A 179 5.89 -21.37 7.29
N SER A 180 6.88 -22.26 7.41
CA SER A 180 6.79 -23.53 8.14
C SER A 180 6.54 -23.37 9.65
N ASP A 181 6.96 -22.22 10.21
CA ASP A 181 6.90 -21.97 11.65
C ASP A 181 5.52 -21.43 12.08
N LEU A 182 4.58 -21.32 11.14
CA LEU A 182 3.21 -20.86 11.40
C LEU A 182 2.28 -21.96 11.91
N ALA A 183 2.71 -23.23 11.88
CA ALA A 183 1.92 -24.35 12.39
C ALA A 183 1.53 -24.14 13.87
N GLY A 184 0.25 -24.32 14.19
CA GLY A 184 -0.29 -24.14 15.52
C GLY A 184 -0.42 -22.69 16.01
N LYS A 185 -0.07 -21.71 15.19
CA LYS A 185 -0.29 -20.28 15.46
C LYS A 185 -1.60 -19.81 14.84
N ALA A 186 -2.22 -18.80 15.47
CA ALA A 186 -3.47 -18.22 15.00
C ALA A 186 -3.42 -16.69 15.14
N PHE A 187 -3.88 -15.98 14.11
CA PHE A 187 -3.85 -14.52 14.02
C PHE A 187 -5.23 -13.96 13.73
N ASP A 188 -5.52 -12.80 14.29
CA ASP A 188 -6.80 -12.12 14.16
C ASP A 188 -6.89 -11.35 12.83
N VAL A 189 -5.73 -10.92 12.30
CA VAL A 189 -5.61 -10.26 11.00
C VAL A 189 -4.43 -10.84 10.24
N VAL A 190 -4.65 -11.29 9.00
CA VAL A 190 -3.61 -11.86 8.14
C VAL A 190 -3.55 -11.05 6.84
N PHE A 191 -2.43 -10.36 6.65
CA PHE A 191 -2.12 -9.62 5.43
C PHE A 191 -1.25 -10.45 4.49
N ASN A 192 -1.65 -10.57 3.23
CA ASN A 192 -0.78 -11.09 2.18
C ASN A 192 -0.15 -9.94 1.41
N ALA A 193 1.13 -9.71 1.64
CA ALA A 193 1.96 -8.72 0.93
C ALA A 193 2.99 -9.39 -0.01
N THR A 194 2.78 -10.66 -0.36
CA THR A 194 3.62 -11.38 -1.32
C THR A 194 3.17 -11.14 -2.75
N SER A 195 4.05 -11.41 -3.71
CA SER A 195 3.70 -11.46 -5.13
C SER A 195 3.04 -12.78 -5.57
N ALA A 196 2.84 -13.73 -4.66
CA ALA A 196 2.27 -15.06 -4.97
C ALA A 196 0.90 -14.94 -5.64
N SER A 197 0.03 -14.05 -5.16
CA SER A 197 -1.30 -13.83 -5.75
C SER A 197 -1.25 -13.29 -7.18
N LEU A 198 -0.22 -12.52 -7.55
CA LEU A 198 -0.02 -12.04 -8.93
C LEU A 198 0.36 -13.19 -9.89
N MET A 199 1.00 -14.23 -9.35
CA MET A 199 1.44 -15.41 -10.10
C MET A 199 0.45 -16.58 -9.98
N ALA A 200 -0.70 -16.36 -9.32
CA ALA A 200 -1.65 -17.41 -8.96
C ALA A 200 -1.01 -18.58 -8.18
N GLU A 201 0.06 -18.32 -7.44
CA GLU A 201 0.74 -19.31 -6.61
C GLU A 201 0.05 -19.48 -5.25
N ALA A 202 -0.20 -20.71 -4.85
CA ALA A 202 -0.71 -21.02 -3.52
C ALA A 202 0.41 -20.87 -2.47
N LEU A 203 0.10 -20.17 -1.37
CA LEU A 203 0.98 -20.11 -0.22
C LEU A 203 0.80 -21.37 0.64
N PRO A 204 1.88 -22.02 1.10
CA PRO A 204 1.80 -23.20 1.96
C PRO A 204 1.48 -22.79 3.42
N LEU A 205 0.25 -22.34 3.65
CA LEU A 205 -0.20 -21.89 4.97
C LEU A 205 -1.03 -22.97 5.66
N PRO A 206 -0.80 -23.22 6.95
CA PRO A 206 -1.67 -24.10 7.73
C PRO A 206 -3.04 -23.43 7.96
N ALA A 207 -4.11 -24.24 7.96
CA ALA A 207 -5.47 -23.73 8.22
C ALA A 207 -5.57 -23.01 9.56
N SER A 208 -4.78 -23.41 10.55
CA SER A 208 -4.74 -22.83 11.90
C SER A 208 -4.28 -21.36 11.94
N VAL A 209 -3.71 -20.85 10.85
CA VAL A 209 -3.16 -19.48 10.82
C VAL A 209 -4.24 -18.39 10.99
N PHE A 210 -5.47 -18.72 10.65
CA PHE A 210 -6.62 -17.83 10.81
C PHE A 210 -7.35 -18.13 12.12
N ALA A 211 -7.38 -17.16 13.03
CA ALA A 211 -8.20 -17.26 14.24
C ALA A 211 -9.71 -17.24 13.89
N PRO A 212 -10.59 -17.75 14.75
CA PRO A 212 -12.03 -17.60 14.55
C PRO A 212 -12.41 -16.11 14.37
N GLY A 213 -13.12 -15.80 13.26
CA GLY A 213 -13.50 -14.41 12.94
C GLY A 213 -12.37 -13.55 12.36
N ALA A 214 -11.24 -14.13 11.99
CA ALA A 214 -10.11 -13.41 11.41
C ALA A 214 -10.48 -12.63 10.15
N LEU A 215 -9.73 -11.55 9.92
CA LEU A 215 -9.69 -10.83 8.65
C LEU A 215 -8.55 -11.39 7.79
N ALA A 216 -8.83 -11.83 6.58
CA ALA A 216 -7.84 -12.09 5.54
C ALA A 216 -7.85 -10.95 4.51
N TYR A 217 -6.71 -10.30 4.34
CA TYR A 217 -6.54 -9.16 3.44
C TYR A 217 -5.39 -9.40 2.48
N ASP A 218 -5.67 -9.40 1.18
CA ASP A 218 -4.62 -9.46 0.15
C ASP A 218 -4.31 -8.06 -0.36
N LEU A 219 -3.05 -7.64 -0.34
CA LEU A 219 -2.66 -6.34 -0.88
C LEU A 219 -2.78 -6.27 -2.40
N THR A 220 -2.85 -7.42 -3.05
CA THR A 220 -3.16 -7.53 -4.48
C THR A 220 -4.66 -7.39 -4.70
N TYR A 221 -5.06 -6.82 -5.81
CA TYR A 221 -6.47 -6.71 -6.22
C TYR A 221 -6.64 -7.13 -7.69
N GLY A 222 -7.86 -7.58 -8.04
CA GLY A 222 -8.16 -8.03 -9.39
C GLY A 222 -9.59 -8.54 -9.54
N LYS A 223 -9.85 -9.32 -10.58
CA LYS A 223 -11.16 -9.95 -10.78
C LYS A 223 -11.27 -11.23 -9.94
N GLY A 224 -12.21 -11.24 -9.00
CA GLY A 224 -12.50 -12.40 -8.16
C GLY A 224 -11.52 -12.55 -6.97
N LEU A 225 -11.67 -13.66 -6.23
CA LEU A 225 -10.82 -13.94 -5.09
C LEU A 225 -9.43 -14.37 -5.55
N THR A 226 -8.39 -13.78 -4.93
CA THR A 226 -7.00 -14.22 -5.12
C THR A 226 -6.79 -15.63 -4.55
N ALA A 227 -5.71 -16.30 -4.95
CA ALA A 227 -5.39 -17.64 -4.41
C ALA A 227 -5.29 -17.66 -2.88
N PHE A 228 -4.73 -16.59 -2.27
CA PHE A 228 -4.69 -16.42 -0.82
C PHE A 228 -6.10 -16.29 -0.21
N LEU A 229 -6.97 -15.48 -0.79
CA LEU A 229 -8.34 -15.31 -0.28
C LEU A 229 -9.19 -16.55 -0.48
N GLN A 230 -8.97 -17.31 -1.56
CA GLN A 230 -9.60 -18.61 -1.76
C GLN A 230 -9.17 -19.62 -0.67
N LEU A 231 -7.87 -19.66 -0.35
CA LEU A 231 -7.37 -20.49 0.74
C LEU A 231 -8.01 -20.10 2.08
N ALA A 232 -8.06 -18.81 2.40
CA ALA A 232 -8.71 -18.32 3.62
C ALA A 232 -10.19 -18.70 3.67
N GLN A 233 -10.92 -18.58 2.56
CA GLN A 233 -12.33 -19.00 2.46
C GLN A 233 -12.51 -20.49 2.73
N GLN A 234 -11.65 -21.35 2.18
CA GLN A 234 -11.67 -22.80 2.39
C GLN A 234 -11.44 -23.19 3.86
N THR A 235 -10.77 -22.35 4.63
CA THR A 235 -10.56 -22.54 6.07
C THR A 235 -11.67 -21.96 6.94
N GLY A 236 -12.74 -21.40 6.33
CA GLY A 236 -13.89 -20.86 7.03
C GLY A 236 -13.81 -19.36 7.35
N VAL A 237 -12.80 -18.64 6.84
CA VAL A 237 -12.74 -17.17 6.98
C VAL A 237 -13.85 -16.53 6.12
N THR A 238 -14.65 -15.66 6.72
CA THR A 238 -15.72 -14.94 6.04
C THR A 238 -15.40 -13.48 5.74
N ARG A 239 -14.41 -12.90 6.43
CA ARG A 239 -13.96 -11.53 6.22
C ARG A 239 -12.78 -11.52 5.24
N LEU A 240 -13.09 -11.46 3.95
CA LEU A 240 -12.14 -11.56 2.85
C LEU A 240 -12.11 -10.23 2.11
N HIS A 241 -10.95 -9.61 2.02
CA HIS A 241 -10.79 -8.31 1.37
C HIS A 241 -9.52 -8.27 0.52
N ASP A 242 -9.59 -7.58 -0.61
CA ASP A 242 -8.47 -7.32 -1.48
C ASP A 242 -7.94 -5.87 -1.36
N GLY A 243 -6.91 -5.53 -2.10
CA GLY A 243 -6.20 -4.25 -2.02
C GLY A 243 -6.92 -3.05 -2.64
N VAL A 244 -8.16 -3.18 -3.13
CA VAL A 244 -8.88 -2.05 -3.75
C VAL A 244 -9.11 -0.92 -2.75
N GLY A 245 -9.48 -1.23 -1.51
CA GLY A 245 -9.66 -0.22 -0.47
C GLY A 245 -8.35 0.52 -0.14
N MET A 246 -7.25 -0.21 0.01
CA MET A 246 -5.91 0.38 0.17
C MET A 246 -5.55 1.29 -1.01
N LEU A 247 -5.88 0.90 -2.25
CA LEU A 247 -5.65 1.70 -3.45
C LEU A 247 -6.41 3.04 -3.37
N ALA A 248 -7.67 3.03 -2.95
CA ALA A 248 -8.46 4.24 -2.81
C ALA A 248 -7.92 5.16 -1.70
N GLU A 249 -7.61 4.60 -0.52
CA GLU A 249 -7.12 5.37 0.62
C GLU A 249 -5.74 6.00 0.38
N GLN A 250 -4.78 5.27 -0.23
CA GLN A 250 -3.47 5.87 -0.56
C GLN A 250 -3.59 6.99 -1.61
N ALA A 251 -4.53 6.86 -2.56
CA ALA A 251 -4.81 7.91 -3.52
C ALA A 251 -5.46 9.14 -2.84
N ALA A 252 -6.29 8.91 -1.83
CA ALA A 252 -6.88 9.95 -1.01
C ALA A 252 -5.85 10.76 -0.23
N GLU A 253 -4.86 10.10 0.35
CA GLU A 253 -3.75 10.77 1.02
C GLU A 253 -2.90 11.59 0.03
N ALA A 254 -2.58 11.04 -1.14
CA ALA A 254 -1.85 11.77 -2.18
C ALA A 254 -2.64 13.00 -2.66
N PHE A 255 -3.94 12.85 -2.90
CA PHE A 255 -4.82 13.94 -3.29
C PHE A 255 -4.85 15.06 -2.23
N ALA A 256 -5.05 14.70 -0.96
CA ALA A 256 -5.06 15.66 0.15
C ALA A 256 -3.71 16.38 0.29
N TRP A 257 -2.60 15.66 0.10
CA TRP A 257 -1.27 16.24 0.14
C TRP A 257 -1.00 17.24 -0.99
N TRP A 258 -1.51 16.97 -2.19
CA TRP A 258 -1.36 17.88 -3.33
C TRP A 258 -2.29 19.10 -3.24
N ARG A 259 -3.53 18.88 -2.84
CA ARG A 259 -4.60 19.90 -2.97
C ARG A 259 -4.94 20.61 -1.65
N GLY A 260 -4.47 20.12 -0.51
CA GLY A 260 -4.78 20.66 0.81
C GLY A 260 -6.24 20.44 1.25
N VAL A 261 -7.01 19.66 0.50
CA VAL A 261 -8.42 19.35 0.80
C VAL A 261 -8.63 17.83 0.87
N ARG A 262 -9.47 17.40 1.82
CA ARG A 262 -9.91 15.99 1.91
C ARG A 262 -11.32 15.89 1.36
N HIS A 263 -11.55 14.88 0.54
CA HIS A 263 -12.91 14.51 0.12
C HIS A 263 -13.63 13.79 1.26
N ARG A 264 -14.96 13.64 1.14
CA ARG A 264 -15.76 12.96 2.17
C ARG A 264 -15.52 11.44 2.09
N ARG A 265 -15.43 10.79 3.26
CA ARG A 265 -15.17 9.34 3.35
C ARG A 265 -16.21 8.46 2.62
N SER A 266 -17.45 8.95 2.47
CA SER A 266 -18.48 8.29 1.67
C SER A 266 -18.09 8.15 0.18
N GLU A 267 -17.31 9.08 -0.34
CA GLU A 267 -16.81 9.08 -1.72
C GLU A 267 -15.69 8.04 -1.92
N GLU A 268 -14.80 7.86 -0.95
CA GLU A 268 -13.75 6.82 -0.98
C GLU A 268 -14.36 5.43 -1.15
N ARG A 269 -15.40 5.13 -0.36
CA ARG A 269 -16.14 3.85 -0.43
C ARG A 269 -16.86 3.67 -1.76
N ARG A 270 -17.41 4.74 -2.34
CA ARG A 270 -18.07 4.70 -3.64
C ARG A 270 -17.06 4.39 -4.74
N VAL A 271 -15.97 5.14 -4.78
CA VAL A 271 -14.90 4.99 -5.77
C VAL A 271 -14.25 3.60 -5.67
N GLY A 272 -14.00 3.09 -4.47
CA GLY A 272 -13.48 1.75 -4.27
C GLY A 272 -14.41 0.64 -4.81
N LYS A 273 -15.73 0.85 -4.81
CA LYS A 273 -16.69 -0.12 -5.39
C LYS A 273 -16.77 -0.03 -6.92
N GLU A 274 -16.42 1.09 -7.51
CA GLU A 274 -16.42 1.31 -8.97
C GLU A 274 -15.09 0.85 -9.62
N CYS A 275 -14.04 0.60 -8.81
CA CYS A 275 -12.75 0.06 -9.26
C CYS A 275 -12.75 -1.46 -9.36
#